data_6c77ae0c67adef8de3619a5d335a4627
#
_entry.id   6c77ae0c67adef8de3619a5d335a4627
#
_cell.length_a   1.000
_cell.length_b   1.000
_cell.length_c   1.000
_cell.angle_alpha   90.00
_cell.angle_beta   90.00
_cell.angle_gamma   90.00
#
_symmetry.space_group_name_H-M   'P 1'
#
loop_
_entity.id
_entity.type
_entity.pdbx_description
1 polymer ?
#
loop_
_entity_poly.entity_id
_entity_poly.type
_entity_poly.pdbx_seq_one_letter_code
_entity_poly.pdbx_strand_id
1 'polypeptide(L)'
;MTTPIHWAWVILTASFITVFVNYSIRLGYGILMPEMIVSLKITKAQAGAIASSFYLSYTIFSPLLGFLTDRLNVRKLIVLFSFIMGLGTFLMSKPASLPQTCLFFAIVGVGSAAMWTPVVTLAQRWFGVNRRGMALGILSIGYTIGYGIMGLALPPLVVRYDWRTCWLILSLFAFALVPLNGLLLRAKPQDLNLRPWGEQPGFLPGNHLAEAKARIRYRELLKLPNLWLVATSYLFIAFSAYVINTFIVTYGTLELGFPYAQSAKLASAIAFSGIAGALIIPILSDFLGRKKCLIMINTCFALSALFIIYAGNNWLTLLLAVSFFGIFYAAAWPMYAATAADFFPRQATGSVLGFWTIFYGIGLILAPTLGGYIADVTGTFIWSFFMAAIAGGLGTFFFSRLKRPGEGEG
;
A
#
# COMPACT_ATOMS: atom_id res chain seq x y z
N MET A 1 25.17 11.77 -31.82
CA MET A 1 24.75 12.77 -30.80
C MET A 1 23.69 12.13 -29.95
N THR A 2 24.00 11.78 -28.70
CA THR A 2 23.02 11.20 -27.76
C THR A 2 22.03 12.29 -27.39
N THR A 3 20.76 12.12 -27.74
CA THR A 3 19.68 13.01 -27.28
C THR A 3 19.74 13.09 -25.75
N PRO A 4 19.82 14.28 -25.14
CA PRO A 4 19.88 14.39 -23.69
C PRO A 4 18.63 13.72 -23.08
N ILE A 5 18.86 12.92 -22.03
CA ILE A 5 17.76 12.24 -21.32
C ILE A 5 16.76 13.28 -20.82
N HIS A 6 15.50 13.14 -21.21
CA HIS A 6 14.46 14.06 -20.77
C HIS A 6 14.28 13.99 -19.25
N TRP A 7 14.20 15.15 -18.57
CA TRP A 7 14.17 15.23 -17.10
C TRP A 7 13.01 14.46 -16.45
N ALA A 8 11.95 14.18 -17.19
CA ALA A 8 10.85 13.31 -16.72
C ALA A 8 11.33 11.94 -16.23
N TRP A 9 12.38 11.38 -16.89
CA TRP A 9 12.95 10.10 -16.49
C TRP A 9 13.74 10.20 -15.18
N VAL A 10 14.44 11.33 -14.96
CA VAL A 10 15.12 11.62 -13.69
C VAL A 10 14.10 11.71 -12.55
N ILE A 11 12.99 12.43 -12.80
CA ILE A 11 11.88 12.51 -11.84
C ILE A 11 11.30 11.13 -11.55
N LEU A 12 11.05 10.32 -12.56
CA LEU A 12 10.50 8.98 -12.41
C LEU A 12 11.43 8.06 -11.62
N THR A 13 12.73 8.10 -11.89
CA THR A 13 13.73 7.30 -11.17
C THR A 13 13.82 7.73 -9.69
N ALA A 14 13.90 9.03 -9.41
CA ALA A 14 13.89 9.52 -8.02
C ALA A 14 12.59 9.16 -7.29
N SER A 15 11.45 9.26 -7.98
CA SER A 15 10.14 8.84 -7.46
C SER A 15 10.08 7.33 -7.21
N PHE A 16 10.61 6.51 -8.10
CA PHE A 16 10.73 5.06 -7.92
C PHE A 16 11.55 4.70 -6.68
N ILE A 17 12.74 5.32 -6.51
CA ILE A 17 13.59 5.10 -5.34
C ILE A 17 12.84 5.52 -4.06
N THR A 18 12.11 6.64 -4.11
CA THR A 18 11.31 7.13 -2.97
C THR A 18 10.24 6.12 -2.57
N VAL A 19 9.49 5.59 -3.54
CA VAL A 19 8.46 4.56 -3.31
C VAL A 19 9.10 3.26 -2.82
N PHE A 20 10.20 2.83 -3.44
CA PHE A 20 10.95 1.64 -3.02
C PHE A 20 11.36 1.72 -1.54
N VAL A 21 12.02 2.79 -1.12
CA VAL A 21 12.48 2.97 0.28
C VAL A 21 11.28 3.05 1.23
N ASN A 22 10.23 3.78 0.86
CA ASN A 22 9.03 3.89 1.69
C ASN A 22 8.39 2.52 1.97
N TYR A 23 8.22 1.69 0.95
CA TYR A 23 7.58 0.38 1.12
C TYR A 23 8.51 -0.66 1.74
N SER A 24 9.84 -0.52 1.56
CA SER A 24 10.83 -1.29 2.31
C SER A 24 10.71 -1.06 3.81
N ILE A 25 10.52 0.18 4.25
CA ILE A 25 10.34 0.56 5.66
C ILE A 25 8.96 0.11 6.16
N ARG A 26 7.89 0.47 5.44
CA ARG A 26 6.50 0.20 5.84
C ARG A 26 6.21 -1.28 6.03
N LEU A 27 6.56 -2.10 5.05
CA LEU A 27 6.29 -3.55 5.06
C LEU A 27 7.43 -4.35 5.69
N GLY A 28 8.63 -3.78 5.79
CA GLY A 28 9.75 -4.34 6.54
C GLY A 28 9.45 -4.56 8.01
N TYR A 29 8.52 -3.78 8.60
CA TYR A 29 8.06 -3.97 9.96
C TYR A 29 7.56 -5.40 10.21
N GLY A 30 6.69 -5.93 9.34
CA GLY A 30 6.17 -7.31 9.48
C GLY A 30 7.25 -8.38 9.41
N ILE A 31 8.36 -8.10 8.70
CA ILE A 31 9.51 -9.00 8.61
C ILE A 31 10.33 -8.94 9.91
N LEU A 32 10.54 -7.75 10.49
CA LEU A 32 11.31 -7.57 11.73
C LEU A 32 10.49 -7.88 13.00
N MET A 33 9.17 -7.98 12.88
CA MET A 33 8.25 -8.16 14.02
C MET A 33 8.58 -9.36 14.92
N PRO A 34 8.89 -10.57 14.42
CA PRO A 34 9.20 -11.72 15.29
C PRO A 34 10.34 -11.41 16.26
N GLU A 35 11.41 -10.80 15.78
CA GLU A 35 12.58 -10.44 16.58
C GLU A 35 12.26 -9.31 17.58
N MET A 36 11.42 -8.36 17.16
CA MET A 36 10.94 -7.29 18.06
C MET A 36 10.07 -7.83 19.19
N ILE A 37 9.19 -8.82 18.93
CA ILE A 37 8.35 -9.47 19.93
C ILE A 37 9.24 -10.12 21.00
N VAL A 38 10.22 -10.90 20.58
CA VAL A 38 11.13 -11.60 21.50
C VAL A 38 12.01 -10.62 22.28
N SER A 39 12.63 -9.65 21.59
CA SER A 39 13.57 -8.71 22.19
C SER A 39 12.91 -7.71 23.15
N LEU A 40 11.73 -7.18 22.80
CA LEU A 40 10.98 -6.22 23.62
C LEU A 40 10.07 -6.90 24.65
N LYS A 41 9.95 -8.21 24.61
CA LYS A 41 9.05 -9.02 25.46
C LYS A 41 7.60 -8.52 25.41
N ILE A 42 7.13 -8.19 24.21
CA ILE A 42 5.77 -7.70 23.93
C ILE A 42 4.89 -8.84 23.42
N THR A 43 3.56 -8.68 23.55
CA THR A 43 2.59 -9.63 23.01
C THR A 43 2.36 -9.40 21.50
N LYS A 44 1.70 -10.37 20.84
CA LYS A 44 1.32 -10.25 19.43
C LYS A 44 0.36 -9.09 19.21
N ALA A 45 -0.58 -8.84 20.14
CA ALA A 45 -1.48 -7.68 20.13
C ALA A 45 -0.71 -6.35 20.22
N GLN A 46 0.29 -6.29 21.10
CA GLN A 46 1.14 -5.11 21.25
C GLN A 46 1.98 -4.84 20.00
N ALA A 47 2.52 -5.87 19.38
CA ALA A 47 3.19 -5.76 18.09
C ALA A 47 2.21 -5.31 16.98
N GLY A 48 0.98 -5.83 16.98
CA GLY A 48 -0.09 -5.34 16.12
C GLY A 48 -0.43 -3.86 16.34
N ALA A 49 -0.48 -3.41 17.61
CA ALA A 49 -0.73 -2.01 17.97
C ALA A 49 0.37 -1.07 17.45
N ILE A 50 1.63 -1.49 17.43
CA ILE A 50 2.72 -0.74 16.80
C ILE A 50 2.44 -0.56 15.30
N ALA A 51 2.07 -1.60 14.58
CA ALA A 51 1.70 -1.50 13.17
C ALA A 51 0.49 -0.59 12.95
N SER A 52 -0.53 -0.71 13.81
CA SER A 52 -1.74 0.12 13.76
C SER A 52 -1.44 1.60 14.00
N SER A 53 -0.45 1.94 14.84
CA SER A 53 -0.04 3.33 15.07
C SER A 53 0.51 4.00 13.80
N PHE A 54 1.27 3.26 12.98
CA PHE A 54 1.69 3.70 11.65
C PHE A 54 0.49 3.94 10.75
N TYR A 55 -0.43 2.96 10.64
CA TYR A 55 -1.57 3.08 9.74
C TYR A 55 -2.54 4.17 10.17
N LEU A 56 -2.71 4.41 11.46
CA LEU A 56 -3.53 5.50 11.98
C LEU A 56 -2.99 6.86 11.54
N SER A 57 -1.72 7.13 11.79
CA SER A 57 -1.09 8.38 11.38
C SER A 57 -1.06 8.54 9.86
N TYR A 58 -0.71 7.49 9.11
CA TYR A 58 -0.75 7.47 7.65
C TYR A 58 -2.15 7.82 7.12
N THR A 59 -3.21 7.21 7.66
CA THR A 59 -4.59 7.41 7.21
C THR A 59 -5.10 8.82 7.48
N ILE A 60 -4.68 9.43 8.60
CA ILE A 60 -5.04 10.80 8.94
C ILE A 60 -4.30 11.80 8.04
N PHE A 61 -3.00 11.62 7.84
CA PHE A 61 -2.17 12.59 7.11
C PHE A 61 -2.25 12.45 5.59
N SER A 62 -2.58 11.28 5.04
CA SER A 62 -2.61 11.06 3.59
C SER A 62 -3.63 11.94 2.85
N PRO A 63 -4.91 12.08 3.29
CA PRO A 63 -5.86 13.01 2.66
C PRO A 63 -5.43 14.47 2.79
N LEU A 64 -4.87 14.85 3.95
CA LEU A 64 -4.36 16.20 4.19
C LEU A 64 -3.25 16.54 3.20
N LEU A 65 -2.33 15.62 2.97
CA LEU A 65 -1.22 15.80 2.03
C LEU A 65 -1.69 15.79 0.58
N GLY A 66 -2.71 15.02 0.24
CA GLY A 66 -3.38 15.11 -1.06
C GLY A 66 -3.84 16.54 -1.34
N PHE A 67 -4.56 17.15 -0.39
CA PHE A 67 -5.02 18.54 -0.48
C PHE A 67 -3.86 19.57 -0.52
N LEU A 68 -2.83 19.37 0.30
CA LEU A 68 -1.67 20.25 0.34
C LEU A 68 -0.83 20.18 -0.93
N THR A 69 -0.82 19.03 -1.62
CA THR A 69 -0.09 18.82 -2.89
C THR A 69 -0.58 19.74 -4.01
N ASP A 70 -1.85 20.14 -3.97
CA ASP A 70 -2.42 21.08 -4.95
C ASP A 70 -2.11 22.55 -4.64
N ARG A 71 -1.80 22.86 -3.39
CA ARG A 71 -1.59 24.25 -2.91
C ARG A 71 -0.12 24.59 -2.67
N LEU A 72 0.68 23.60 -2.27
CA LEU A 72 2.08 23.78 -1.92
C LEU A 72 3.01 23.20 -2.99
N ASN A 73 4.29 23.51 -2.88
CA ASN A 73 5.31 22.94 -3.73
C ASN A 73 5.53 21.46 -3.39
N VAL A 74 5.10 20.57 -4.30
CA VAL A 74 5.17 19.11 -4.14
C VAL A 74 6.57 18.63 -3.79
N ARG A 75 7.64 19.21 -4.39
CA ARG A 75 9.03 18.87 -4.08
C ARG A 75 9.34 19.13 -2.60
N LYS A 76 8.98 20.32 -2.08
CA LYS A 76 9.23 20.67 -0.68
C LYS A 76 8.49 19.74 0.28
N LEU A 77 7.24 19.36 -0.06
CA LEU A 77 6.49 18.37 0.72
C LEU A 77 7.20 17.02 0.77
N ILE A 78 7.57 16.46 -0.38
CA ILE A 78 8.26 15.17 -0.44
C ILE A 78 9.56 15.20 0.35
N VAL A 79 10.36 16.26 0.23
CA VAL A 79 11.64 16.42 0.96
C VAL A 79 11.41 16.47 2.47
N LEU A 80 10.47 17.31 2.94
CA LEU A 80 10.16 17.45 4.37
C LEU A 80 9.69 16.13 4.97
N PHE A 81 8.77 15.46 4.30
CA PHE A 81 8.19 14.22 4.79
C PHE A 81 9.15 13.02 4.63
N SER A 82 10.11 13.06 3.69
CA SER A 82 11.24 12.11 3.65
C SER A 82 12.11 12.25 4.92
N PHE A 83 12.37 13.49 5.36
CA PHE A 83 13.09 13.74 6.61
C PHE A 83 12.31 13.22 7.83
N ILE A 84 11.01 13.49 7.94
CA ILE A 84 10.15 13.00 9.03
C ILE A 84 10.15 11.46 9.04
N MET A 85 10.02 10.81 7.89
CA MET A 85 10.10 9.35 7.76
C MET A 85 11.47 8.84 8.22
N GLY A 86 12.55 9.47 7.79
CA GLY A 86 13.91 9.13 8.21
C GLY A 86 14.10 9.25 9.72
N LEU A 87 13.60 10.33 10.33
CA LEU A 87 13.65 10.55 11.78
C LEU A 87 12.88 9.46 12.53
N GLY A 88 11.63 9.18 12.14
CA GLY A 88 10.84 8.11 12.75
C GLY A 88 11.51 6.74 12.62
N THR A 89 12.07 6.44 11.43
CA THR A 89 12.79 5.17 11.18
C THR A 89 14.06 5.07 12.00
N PHE A 90 14.80 6.17 12.19
CA PHE A 90 15.95 6.23 13.08
C PHE A 90 15.55 5.99 14.55
N LEU A 91 14.49 6.62 15.01
CA LEU A 91 13.97 6.41 16.37
C LEU A 91 13.53 4.96 16.60
N MET A 92 13.01 4.27 15.58
CA MET A 92 12.69 2.82 15.63
C MET A 92 13.91 1.92 15.90
N SER A 93 15.13 2.42 15.79
CA SER A 93 16.34 1.68 16.22
C SER A 93 16.58 1.75 17.73
N LYS A 94 15.89 2.62 18.47
CA LYS A 94 16.19 2.95 19.88
C LYS A 94 15.05 2.76 20.89
N PRO A 95 13.90 2.09 20.58
CA PRO A 95 12.82 2.05 21.54
C PRO A 95 13.18 1.18 22.75
N ALA A 96 12.79 1.67 23.94
CA ALA A 96 12.93 0.96 25.20
C ALA A 96 11.57 0.52 25.76
N SER A 97 10.45 1.00 25.21
CA SER A 97 9.11 0.70 25.67
C SER A 97 8.09 0.65 24.55
N LEU A 98 6.96 -0.03 24.77
CA LEU A 98 5.87 -0.11 23.81
C LEU A 98 5.33 1.26 23.37
N PRO A 99 5.02 2.24 24.29
CA PRO A 99 4.54 3.55 23.88
C PRO A 99 5.52 4.31 23.00
N GLN A 100 6.83 4.19 23.28
CA GLN A 100 7.86 4.80 22.43
C GLN A 100 7.88 4.17 21.04
N THR A 101 7.79 2.84 20.95
CA THR A 101 7.77 2.14 19.67
C THR A 101 6.54 2.55 18.84
N CYS A 102 5.36 2.62 19.46
CA CYS A 102 4.14 3.12 18.81
C CYS A 102 4.30 4.56 18.31
N LEU A 103 4.84 5.47 19.17
CA LEU A 103 5.07 6.85 18.78
C LEU A 103 6.06 6.97 17.62
N PHE A 104 7.18 6.24 17.69
CA PHE A 104 8.21 6.29 16.65
C PHE A 104 7.70 5.75 15.32
N PHE A 105 6.94 4.66 15.35
CA PHE A 105 6.36 4.11 14.13
C PHE A 105 5.18 4.96 13.59
N ALA A 106 4.46 5.67 14.45
CA ALA A 106 3.49 6.68 14.03
C ALA A 106 4.17 7.85 13.30
N ILE A 107 5.37 8.31 13.75
CA ILE A 107 6.16 9.33 13.05
C ILE A 107 6.57 8.82 11.65
N VAL A 108 6.96 7.54 11.53
CA VAL A 108 7.21 6.92 10.20
C VAL A 108 5.96 7.01 9.34
N GLY A 109 4.77 6.71 9.89
CA GLY A 109 3.48 6.78 9.19
C GLY A 109 3.16 8.18 8.67
N VAL A 110 3.41 9.23 9.50
CA VAL A 110 3.29 10.64 9.06
C VAL A 110 4.19 10.89 7.85
N GLY A 111 5.48 10.55 7.95
CA GLY A 111 6.45 10.73 6.86
C GLY A 111 6.04 9.97 5.59
N SER A 112 5.60 8.73 5.73
CA SER A 112 5.15 7.86 4.63
C SER A 112 3.94 8.40 3.86
N ALA A 113 3.10 9.24 4.50
CA ALA A 113 1.89 9.76 3.88
C ALA A 113 2.17 10.62 2.64
N ALA A 114 3.34 11.26 2.54
CA ALA A 114 3.77 12.01 1.35
C ALA A 114 4.45 11.16 0.28
N MET A 115 4.77 9.90 0.56
CA MET A 115 5.61 9.07 -0.33
C MET A 115 4.80 8.33 -1.41
N TRP A 116 3.47 8.48 -1.44
CA TRP A 116 2.64 7.91 -2.50
C TRP A 116 1.87 8.99 -3.26
N THR A 117 0.84 9.60 -2.66
CA THR A 117 -0.04 10.55 -3.38
C THR A 117 0.71 11.74 -3.97
N PRO A 118 1.58 12.47 -3.25
CA PRO A 118 2.38 13.54 -3.83
C PRO A 118 3.35 13.06 -4.92
N VAL A 119 3.95 11.87 -4.75
CA VAL A 119 4.88 11.28 -5.72
C VAL A 119 4.17 10.90 -7.01
N VAL A 120 3.00 10.27 -6.93
CA VAL A 120 2.14 9.96 -8.07
C VAL A 120 1.71 11.23 -8.80
N THR A 121 1.27 12.26 -8.07
CA THR A 121 0.87 13.54 -8.65
C THR A 121 2.04 14.20 -9.38
N LEU A 122 3.25 14.13 -8.80
CA LEU A 122 4.44 14.65 -9.44
C LEU A 122 4.74 13.91 -10.76
N ALA A 123 4.74 12.57 -10.74
CA ALA A 123 4.96 11.78 -11.94
C ALA A 123 3.92 12.10 -13.04
N GLN A 124 2.64 12.25 -12.68
CA GLN A 124 1.58 12.61 -13.62
C GLN A 124 1.76 13.99 -14.25
N ARG A 125 2.39 14.94 -13.56
CA ARG A 125 2.71 16.27 -14.11
C ARG A 125 3.83 16.24 -15.15
N TRP A 126 4.74 15.28 -15.04
CA TRP A 126 5.92 15.16 -15.91
C TRP A 126 5.70 14.27 -17.14
N PHE A 127 4.60 13.51 -17.17
CA PHE A 127 4.24 12.63 -18.29
C PHE A 127 2.92 13.05 -18.93
N GLY A 128 2.91 13.09 -20.27
CA GLY A 128 1.69 13.33 -21.05
C GLY A 128 0.62 12.26 -20.78
N VAL A 129 -0.64 12.59 -21.03
CA VAL A 129 -1.82 11.77 -20.67
C VAL A 129 -1.65 10.30 -21.09
N ASN A 130 -1.19 10.07 -22.33
CA ASN A 130 -1.01 8.72 -22.89
C ASN A 130 0.16 7.92 -22.27
N ARG A 131 1.01 8.55 -21.48
CA ARG A 131 2.19 7.94 -20.84
C ARG A 131 2.08 7.85 -19.32
N ARG A 132 1.06 8.41 -18.71
CA ARG A 132 0.84 8.39 -17.25
C ARG A 132 0.69 6.96 -16.71
N GLY A 133 -0.03 6.10 -17.42
CA GLY A 133 -0.20 4.70 -17.03
C GLY A 133 1.13 3.96 -16.92
N MET A 134 2.04 4.16 -17.89
CA MET A 134 3.39 3.59 -17.86
C MET A 134 4.18 4.10 -16.62
N ALA A 135 4.17 5.41 -16.36
CA ALA A 135 4.88 5.98 -15.23
C ALA A 135 4.36 5.43 -13.89
N LEU A 136 3.04 5.30 -13.74
CA LEU A 136 2.42 4.73 -12.54
C LEU A 136 2.72 3.23 -12.39
N GLY A 137 2.77 2.48 -13.50
CA GLY A 137 3.18 1.07 -13.51
C GLY A 137 4.61 0.90 -12.98
N ILE A 138 5.55 1.74 -13.42
CA ILE A 138 6.93 1.73 -12.93
C ILE A 138 6.99 2.03 -11.42
N LEU A 139 6.23 3.03 -10.92
CA LEU A 139 6.15 3.31 -9.48
C LEU A 139 5.58 2.13 -8.69
N SER A 140 4.59 1.45 -9.23
CA SER A 140 3.99 0.27 -8.58
C SER A 140 4.98 -0.91 -8.49
N ILE A 141 5.87 -1.06 -9.48
CA ILE A 141 6.97 -2.03 -9.41
C ILE A 141 7.93 -1.66 -8.25
N GLY A 142 8.21 -0.38 -8.04
CA GLY A 142 9.02 0.09 -6.90
C GLY A 142 8.46 -0.34 -5.55
N TYR A 143 7.14 -0.25 -5.36
CA TYR A 143 6.43 -0.77 -4.19
C TYR A 143 6.66 -2.27 -3.99
N THR A 144 6.41 -3.05 -5.02
CA THR A 144 6.47 -4.51 -4.94
C THR A 144 7.89 -5.01 -4.70
N ILE A 145 8.87 -4.46 -5.45
CA ILE A 145 10.29 -4.82 -5.29
C ILE A 145 10.80 -4.40 -3.91
N GLY A 146 10.38 -3.22 -3.40
CA GLY A 146 10.77 -2.77 -2.07
C GLY A 146 10.40 -3.76 -0.97
N TYR A 147 9.18 -4.29 -0.99
CA TYR A 147 8.76 -5.34 -0.06
C TYR A 147 9.49 -6.66 -0.29
N GLY A 148 9.58 -7.11 -1.54
CA GLY A 148 10.16 -8.40 -1.89
C GLY A 148 11.65 -8.52 -1.54
N ILE A 149 12.44 -7.46 -1.81
CA ILE A 149 13.86 -7.45 -1.46
C ILE A 149 14.06 -7.47 0.07
N MET A 150 13.20 -6.83 0.85
CA MET A 150 13.34 -6.82 2.31
C MET A 150 13.20 -8.21 2.93
N GLY A 151 12.35 -9.08 2.39
CA GLY A 151 12.26 -10.47 2.84
C GLY A 151 13.54 -11.30 2.63
N LEU A 152 14.40 -10.87 1.72
CA LEU A 152 15.69 -11.51 1.45
C LEU A 152 16.86 -10.78 2.15
N ALA A 153 16.81 -9.45 2.23
CA ALA A 153 17.91 -8.63 2.72
C ALA A 153 17.94 -8.48 4.25
N LEU A 154 16.78 -8.38 4.91
CA LEU A 154 16.73 -8.16 6.35
C LEU A 154 17.18 -9.37 7.17
N PRO A 155 16.83 -10.64 6.84
CA PRO A 155 17.22 -11.78 7.67
C PRO A 155 18.73 -11.93 7.90
N PRO A 156 19.60 -11.88 6.89
CA PRO A 156 21.03 -11.97 7.12
C PRO A 156 21.58 -10.80 7.95
N LEU A 157 20.97 -9.61 7.85
CA LEU A 157 21.35 -8.45 8.66
C LEU A 157 20.92 -8.62 10.11
N VAL A 158 19.71 -9.14 10.35
CA VAL A 158 19.22 -9.44 11.72
C VAL A 158 20.08 -10.49 12.40
N VAL A 159 20.40 -11.58 11.69
CA VAL A 159 21.24 -12.66 12.25
C VAL A 159 22.65 -12.18 12.57
N ARG A 160 23.21 -11.28 11.75
CA ARG A 160 24.59 -10.78 11.94
C ARG A 160 24.69 -9.65 12.96
N TYR A 161 23.68 -8.82 13.07
CA TYR A 161 23.72 -7.62 13.91
C TYR A 161 22.57 -7.60 14.94
N ASP A 162 21.40 -7.19 14.56
CA ASP A 162 20.11 -7.25 15.26
C ASP A 162 19.03 -6.49 14.47
N TRP A 163 17.78 -6.51 14.92
CA TRP A 163 16.69 -5.76 14.32
C TRP A 163 16.82 -4.22 14.47
N ARG A 164 17.50 -3.73 15.53
CA ARG A 164 17.76 -2.30 15.73
C ARG A 164 18.69 -1.75 14.68
N THR A 165 19.74 -2.51 14.37
CA THR A 165 20.68 -2.17 13.28
C THR A 165 19.98 -2.18 11.93
N CYS A 166 19.00 -3.06 11.69
CA CYS A 166 18.21 -3.03 10.47
C CYS A 166 17.40 -1.71 10.34
N TRP A 167 16.75 -1.25 11.43
CA TRP A 167 16.09 0.05 11.45
C TRP A 167 17.05 1.21 11.23
N LEU A 168 18.25 1.15 11.80
CA LEU A 168 19.28 2.16 11.56
C LEU A 168 19.67 2.22 10.08
N ILE A 169 19.95 1.08 9.44
CA ILE A 169 20.27 1.00 8.01
C ILE A 169 19.11 1.56 7.16
N LEU A 170 17.87 1.15 7.44
CA LEU A 170 16.69 1.66 6.74
C LEU A 170 16.53 3.18 6.91
N SER A 171 16.90 3.72 8.08
CA SER A 171 16.86 5.17 8.31
C SER A 171 17.88 5.91 7.46
N LEU A 172 19.06 5.36 7.22
CA LEU A 172 20.06 5.96 6.33
C LEU A 172 19.55 6.07 4.90
N PHE A 173 18.85 5.03 4.40
CA PHE A 173 18.19 5.10 3.10
C PHE A 173 17.08 6.16 3.08
N ALA A 174 16.29 6.27 4.14
CA ALA A 174 15.26 7.29 4.25
C ALA A 174 15.84 8.70 4.29
N PHE A 175 16.92 8.94 5.04
CA PHE A 175 17.62 10.23 5.05
C PHE A 175 18.29 10.54 3.71
N ALA A 176 18.80 9.53 2.99
CA ALA A 176 19.35 9.72 1.65
C ALA A 176 18.30 10.22 0.64
N LEU A 177 17.01 9.96 0.88
CA LEU A 177 15.94 10.53 0.07
C LEU A 177 15.85 12.06 0.19
N VAL A 178 16.29 12.66 1.29
CA VAL A 178 16.22 14.11 1.50
C VAL A 178 17.07 14.85 0.46
N PRO A 179 18.40 14.64 0.34
CA PRO A 179 19.19 15.25 -0.71
C PRO A 179 18.80 14.73 -2.10
N LEU A 180 18.48 13.45 -2.29
CA LEU A 180 18.05 12.91 -3.57
C LEU A 180 16.84 13.67 -4.12
N ASN A 181 15.76 13.75 -3.35
CA ASN A 181 14.53 14.43 -3.73
C ASN A 181 14.74 15.95 -3.81
N GLY A 182 15.56 16.51 -2.92
CA GLY A 182 15.91 17.92 -2.91
C GLY A 182 16.70 18.36 -4.15
N LEU A 183 17.55 17.53 -4.69
CA LEU A 183 18.38 17.86 -5.86
C LEU A 183 17.70 17.52 -7.18
N LEU A 184 17.03 16.35 -7.26
CA LEU A 184 16.52 15.81 -8.52
C LEU A 184 15.07 16.21 -8.82
N LEU A 185 14.18 16.29 -7.81
CA LEU A 185 12.79 16.60 -8.06
C LEU A 185 12.60 18.07 -8.48
N ARG A 186 11.65 18.29 -9.38
CA ARG A 186 11.15 19.60 -9.80
C ARG A 186 9.63 19.56 -9.83
N ALA A 187 8.95 20.58 -9.32
CA ALA A 187 7.51 20.58 -9.14
C ALA A 187 6.73 20.53 -10.45
N LYS A 188 7.28 21.11 -11.51
CA LYS A 188 6.65 21.20 -12.82
C LYS A 188 7.70 21.12 -13.93
N PRO A 189 7.37 20.61 -15.13
CA PRO A 189 8.26 20.67 -16.31
C PRO A 189 8.67 22.10 -16.66
N GLN A 190 7.76 23.06 -16.48
CA GLN A 190 7.99 24.48 -16.77
C GLN A 190 9.12 25.10 -15.92
N ASP A 191 9.42 24.55 -14.75
CA ASP A 191 10.54 24.99 -13.90
C ASP A 191 11.91 24.81 -14.61
N LEU A 192 11.95 24.01 -15.68
CA LEU A 192 13.12 23.75 -16.52
C LEU A 192 12.87 24.13 -18.00
N ASN A 193 11.84 24.90 -18.29
CA ASN A 193 11.41 25.24 -19.65
C ASN A 193 11.12 24.01 -20.54
N LEU A 194 10.66 22.91 -19.92
CA LEU A 194 10.30 21.67 -20.60
C LEU A 194 8.80 21.48 -20.68
N ARG A 195 8.35 20.64 -21.63
CA ARG A 195 6.97 20.09 -21.70
C ARG A 195 6.94 18.71 -21.05
N PRO A 196 5.74 18.22 -20.65
CA PRO A 196 5.59 16.84 -20.23
C PRO A 196 6.09 15.84 -21.28
N TRP A 197 6.80 14.80 -20.89
CA TRP A 197 7.33 13.82 -21.82
C TRP A 197 6.22 13.03 -22.51
N GLY A 198 6.29 12.94 -23.84
CA GLY A 198 5.26 12.26 -24.66
C GLY A 198 3.97 13.06 -24.86
N GLU A 199 3.96 14.35 -24.58
CA GLU A 199 2.86 15.25 -24.94
C GLU A 199 2.91 15.57 -26.43
N GLN A 200 1.80 15.39 -27.14
CA GLN A 200 1.72 15.71 -28.58
C GLN A 200 1.65 17.23 -28.80
N PRO A 201 2.38 17.77 -29.77
CA PRO A 201 2.23 19.19 -30.15
C PRO A 201 0.79 19.44 -30.61
N GLY A 202 0.15 20.46 -30.04
CA GLY A 202 -1.24 20.83 -30.39
C GLY A 202 -2.33 20.27 -29.48
N PHE A 203 -2.01 19.38 -28.53
CA PHE A 203 -2.93 19.01 -27.47
C PHE A 203 -2.98 20.15 -26.45
N LEU A 204 -3.84 21.13 -26.70
CA LEU A 204 -4.28 22.03 -25.64
C LEU A 204 -4.90 21.14 -24.57
N PRO A 205 -4.48 21.24 -23.29
CA PRO A 205 -5.23 20.61 -22.21
C PRO A 205 -6.63 21.21 -22.32
N GLY A 206 -7.53 20.46 -22.97
CA GLY A 206 -8.91 20.89 -23.15
C GLY A 206 -9.45 21.26 -21.78
N ASN A 207 -10.42 22.12 -21.73
CA ASN A 207 -11.15 22.69 -20.60
C ASN A 207 -11.72 21.66 -19.60
N HIS A 208 -11.07 20.49 -19.43
CA HIS A 208 -11.38 19.49 -18.40
C HIS A 208 -11.31 20.07 -16.97
N LEU A 209 -10.58 21.19 -16.78
CA LEU A 209 -10.62 21.96 -15.54
C LEU A 209 -11.89 22.80 -15.40
N ALA A 210 -12.55 23.16 -16.50
CA ALA A 210 -13.83 23.90 -16.46
C ALA A 210 -15.02 22.94 -16.22
N GLU A 211 -14.98 21.72 -16.76
CA GLU A 211 -15.98 20.68 -16.49
C GLU A 211 -15.89 20.15 -15.05
N ALA A 212 -14.71 20.20 -14.43
CA ALA A 212 -14.51 19.80 -13.02
C ALA A 212 -15.18 20.75 -12.01
N LYS A 213 -15.71 21.90 -12.42
CA LYS A 213 -16.42 22.86 -11.56
C LYS A 213 -17.92 22.58 -11.39
N ALA A 214 -18.47 21.52 -11.97
CA ALA A 214 -19.80 21.07 -11.55
C ALA A 214 -19.71 20.67 -10.06
N ARG A 215 -20.27 21.49 -9.18
CA ARG A 215 -20.33 21.25 -7.72
C ARG A 215 -21.10 19.95 -7.49
N ILE A 216 -20.35 18.85 -7.37
CA ILE A 216 -20.93 17.59 -6.94
C ILE A 216 -21.51 17.82 -5.55
N ARG A 217 -22.80 17.64 -5.41
CA ARG A 217 -23.44 17.67 -4.11
C ARG A 217 -23.05 16.39 -3.36
N TYR A 218 -22.03 16.46 -2.48
CA TYR A 218 -21.59 15.33 -1.66
C TYR A 218 -22.76 14.61 -0.96
N ARG A 219 -23.81 15.34 -0.58
CA ARG A 219 -25.05 14.78 -0.03
C ARG A 219 -25.74 13.77 -0.95
N GLU A 220 -25.67 13.97 -2.26
CA GLU A 220 -26.26 13.04 -3.23
C GLU A 220 -25.43 11.78 -3.38
N LEU A 221 -24.10 11.89 -3.37
CA LEU A 221 -23.21 10.72 -3.38
C LEU A 221 -23.42 9.84 -2.15
N LEU A 222 -23.58 10.43 -0.97
CA LEU A 222 -23.80 9.68 0.29
C LEU A 222 -25.13 8.92 0.31
N LYS A 223 -26.09 9.27 -0.56
CA LYS A 223 -27.36 8.53 -0.69
C LYS A 223 -27.24 7.29 -1.60
N LEU A 224 -26.16 7.15 -2.36
CA LEU A 224 -25.98 6.05 -3.28
C LEU A 224 -25.62 4.76 -2.53
N PRO A 225 -26.45 3.68 -2.58
CA PRO A 225 -26.11 2.41 -1.91
C PRO A 225 -24.79 1.82 -2.39
N ASN A 226 -24.47 1.96 -3.67
CA ASN A 226 -23.23 1.48 -4.26
C ASN A 226 -21.97 2.10 -3.61
N LEU A 227 -22.04 3.36 -3.14
CA LEU A 227 -20.93 4.01 -2.45
C LEU A 227 -20.57 3.25 -1.16
N TRP A 228 -21.58 2.90 -0.38
CA TRP A 228 -21.41 2.21 0.91
C TRP A 228 -21.08 0.73 0.75
N LEU A 229 -21.66 0.05 -0.25
CA LEU A 229 -21.35 -1.35 -0.55
C LEU A 229 -19.88 -1.54 -0.88
N VAL A 230 -19.31 -0.67 -1.74
CA VAL A 230 -17.90 -0.75 -2.10
C VAL A 230 -17.01 -0.30 -0.93
N ALA A 231 -17.38 0.76 -0.21
CA ALA A 231 -16.64 1.22 0.97
C ALA A 231 -16.51 0.10 2.02
N THR A 232 -17.62 -0.55 2.35
CA THR A 232 -17.66 -1.67 3.32
C THR A 232 -16.86 -2.87 2.82
N SER A 233 -17.02 -3.24 1.55
CA SER A 233 -16.19 -4.27 0.93
C SER A 233 -14.70 -3.95 1.05
N TYR A 234 -14.32 -2.71 0.79
CA TYR A 234 -12.92 -2.28 0.81
C TYR A 234 -12.31 -2.27 2.21
N LEU A 235 -13.12 -1.98 3.25
CA LEU A 235 -12.73 -2.15 4.65
C LEU A 235 -12.38 -3.61 4.95
N PHE A 236 -13.27 -4.53 4.62
CA PHE A 236 -13.07 -5.95 4.92
C PHE A 236 -11.89 -6.56 4.15
N ILE A 237 -11.69 -6.14 2.91
CA ILE A 237 -10.54 -6.59 2.11
C ILE A 237 -9.23 -6.03 2.67
N ALA A 238 -9.21 -4.77 3.08
CA ALA A 238 -8.04 -4.20 3.75
C ALA A 238 -7.71 -4.97 5.04
N PHE A 239 -8.73 -5.26 5.86
CA PHE A 239 -8.58 -6.06 7.06
C PHE A 239 -7.99 -7.43 6.76
N SER A 240 -8.60 -8.20 5.84
CA SER A 240 -8.13 -9.52 5.44
C SER A 240 -6.67 -9.50 4.97
N ALA A 241 -6.34 -8.58 4.06
CA ALA A 241 -5.01 -8.45 3.49
C ALA A 241 -3.94 -8.12 4.53
N TYR A 242 -4.26 -7.22 5.47
CA TYR A 242 -3.26 -6.73 6.42
C TYR A 242 -3.09 -7.61 7.65
N VAL A 243 -4.04 -8.46 8.00
CA VAL A 243 -3.81 -9.57 8.93
C VAL A 243 -2.72 -10.51 8.36
N ILE A 244 -2.87 -10.93 7.10
CA ILE A 244 -1.91 -11.83 6.45
C ILE A 244 -0.53 -11.15 6.32
N ASN A 245 -0.48 -9.96 5.71
CA ASN A 245 0.80 -9.26 5.49
C ASN A 245 1.57 -8.96 6.77
N THR A 246 0.86 -8.64 7.86
CA THR A 246 1.49 -8.27 9.13
C THR A 246 2.07 -9.49 9.83
N PHE A 247 1.37 -10.61 9.82
CA PHE A 247 1.71 -11.73 10.71
C PHE A 247 2.30 -12.95 10.01
N ILE A 248 2.33 -13.02 8.68
CA ILE A 248 2.77 -14.24 7.98
C ILE A 248 4.19 -14.65 8.32
N VAL A 249 5.13 -13.71 8.49
CA VAL A 249 6.51 -14.00 8.89
C VAL A 249 6.56 -14.43 10.36
N THR A 250 5.80 -13.75 11.22
CA THR A 250 5.70 -14.08 12.66
C THR A 250 5.08 -15.45 12.85
N TYR A 251 4.03 -15.79 12.10
CA TYR A 251 3.41 -17.11 12.09
C TYR A 251 4.41 -18.20 11.71
N GLY A 252 5.13 -18.00 10.59
CA GLY A 252 6.14 -18.94 10.14
C GLY A 252 7.26 -19.16 11.16
N THR A 253 7.70 -18.08 11.83
CA THR A 253 8.84 -18.14 12.76
C THR A 253 8.44 -18.62 14.15
N LEU A 254 7.44 -17.98 14.78
CA LEU A 254 7.11 -18.19 16.19
C LEU A 254 6.11 -19.32 16.43
N GLU A 255 5.30 -19.69 15.44
CA GLU A 255 4.27 -20.71 15.59
C GLU A 255 4.61 -22.01 14.82
N LEU A 256 5.00 -21.88 13.55
CA LEU A 256 5.38 -23.05 12.75
C LEU A 256 6.83 -23.51 12.95
N GLY A 257 7.66 -22.71 13.64
CA GLY A 257 9.04 -23.05 13.94
C GLY A 257 10.00 -23.05 12.75
N PHE A 258 9.64 -22.46 11.64
CA PHE A 258 10.56 -22.31 10.52
C PHE A 258 11.70 -21.35 10.86
N PRO A 259 12.91 -21.58 10.35
CA PRO A 259 14.01 -20.63 10.48
C PRO A 259 13.58 -19.21 10.03
N TYR A 260 14.02 -18.19 10.76
CA TYR A 260 13.63 -16.80 10.48
C TYR A 260 13.86 -16.38 9.01
N ALA A 261 15.05 -16.72 8.47
CA ALA A 261 15.37 -16.44 7.08
C ALA A 261 14.44 -17.16 6.07
N GLN A 262 13.93 -18.34 6.44
CA GLN A 262 12.96 -19.06 5.63
C GLN A 262 11.58 -18.41 5.72
N SER A 263 11.12 -18.08 6.91
CA SER A 263 9.84 -17.38 7.13
C SER A 263 9.77 -16.02 6.42
N ALA A 264 10.85 -15.26 6.42
CA ALA A 264 10.92 -13.97 5.73
C ALA A 264 10.78 -14.09 4.19
N LYS A 265 11.12 -15.24 3.58
CA LYS A 265 10.88 -15.50 2.16
C LYS A 265 9.39 -15.53 1.80
N LEU A 266 8.50 -15.76 2.78
CA LEU A 266 7.06 -15.67 2.55
C LEU A 266 6.65 -14.25 2.14
N ALA A 267 7.23 -13.22 2.76
CA ALA A 267 7.02 -11.82 2.36
C ALA A 267 7.51 -11.56 0.94
N SER A 268 8.67 -12.10 0.57
CA SER A 268 9.19 -12.01 -0.80
C SER A 268 8.29 -12.72 -1.81
N ALA A 269 7.76 -13.88 -1.44
CA ALA A 269 6.84 -14.63 -2.29
C ALA A 269 5.54 -13.86 -2.57
N ILE A 270 4.95 -13.23 -1.54
CA ILE A 270 3.80 -12.32 -1.71
C ILE A 270 4.13 -11.20 -2.70
N ALA A 271 5.28 -10.56 -2.51
CA ALA A 271 5.67 -9.42 -3.32
C ALA A 271 5.92 -9.80 -4.79
N PHE A 272 6.75 -10.81 -5.03
CA PHE A 272 7.12 -11.18 -6.40
C PHE A 272 5.98 -11.82 -7.18
N SER A 273 5.16 -12.66 -6.56
CA SER A 273 3.94 -13.18 -7.18
C SER A 273 2.94 -12.07 -7.51
N GLY A 274 2.91 -11.02 -6.69
CA GLY A 274 2.09 -9.84 -6.90
C GLY A 274 2.39 -9.10 -8.21
N ILE A 275 3.62 -9.17 -8.73
CA ILE A 275 3.97 -8.55 -10.03
C ILE A 275 3.13 -9.16 -11.15
N ALA A 276 3.00 -10.47 -11.18
CA ALA A 276 2.16 -11.16 -12.16
C ALA A 276 0.68 -10.73 -12.03
N GLY A 277 0.17 -10.67 -10.81
CA GLY A 277 -1.21 -10.24 -10.55
C GLY A 277 -1.49 -8.80 -10.99
N ALA A 278 -0.59 -7.88 -10.67
CA ALA A 278 -0.72 -6.47 -11.05
C ALA A 278 -0.71 -6.25 -12.57
N LEU A 279 -0.09 -7.15 -13.34
CA LEU A 279 -0.06 -7.09 -14.81
C LEU A 279 -1.25 -7.81 -15.44
N ILE A 280 -1.56 -9.01 -14.97
CA ILE A 280 -2.54 -9.90 -15.62
C ILE A 280 -3.98 -9.52 -15.28
N ILE A 281 -4.28 -9.25 -13.99
CA ILE A 281 -5.66 -9.08 -13.53
C ILE A 281 -6.34 -7.83 -14.12
N PRO A 282 -5.71 -6.65 -14.21
CA PRO A 282 -6.31 -5.50 -14.88
C PRO A 282 -6.67 -5.78 -16.34
N ILE A 283 -5.79 -6.47 -17.10
CA ILE A 283 -6.06 -6.87 -18.48
C ILE A 283 -7.24 -7.83 -18.52
N LEU A 284 -7.25 -8.86 -17.68
CA LEU A 284 -8.35 -9.81 -17.57
C LEU A 284 -9.69 -9.11 -17.27
N SER A 285 -9.65 -8.04 -16.47
CA SER A 285 -10.84 -7.29 -16.12
C SER A 285 -11.48 -6.51 -17.27
N ASP A 286 -10.71 -6.21 -18.33
CA ASP A 286 -11.24 -5.57 -19.53
C ASP A 286 -12.12 -6.55 -20.34
N PHE A 287 -11.86 -7.87 -20.23
CA PHE A 287 -12.66 -8.92 -20.88
C PHE A 287 -13.80 -9.44 -20.00
N LEU A 288 -13.56 -9.71 -18.72
CA LEU A 288 -14.55 -10.28 -17.79
C LEU A 288 -15.47 -9.24 -17.15
N GLY A 289 -15.05 -7.98 -17.17
CA GLY A 289 -15.71 -6.86 -16.49
C GLY A 289 -15.21 -6.68 -15.03
N ARG A 290 -15.12 -5.41 -14.60
CA ARG A 290 -14.56 -5.00 -13.30
C ARG A 290 -15.23 -5.68 -12.11
N LYS A 291 -16.59 -5.76 -12.11
CA LYS A 291 -17.35 -6.37 -11.02
C LYS A 291 -16.96 -7.83 -10.79
N LYS A 292 -16.89 -8.64 -11.86
CA LYS A 292 -16.53 -10.06 -11.74
C LYS A 292 -15.10 -10.25 -11.25
N CYS A 293 -14.15 -9.46 -11.75
CA CYS A 293 -12.77 -9.52 -11.32
C CYS A 293 -12.58 -9.12 -9.86
N LEU A 294 -13.30 -8.11 -9.35
CA LEU A 294 -13.22 -7.74 -7.93
C LEU A 294 -13.89 -8.78 -7.03
N ILE A 295 -14.99 -9.39 -7.45
CA ILE A 295 -15.56 -10.53 -6.73
C ILE A 295 -14.53 -11.66 -6.65
N MET A 296 -13.87 -12.00 -7.76
CA MET A 296 -12.80 -12.98 -7.79
C MET A 296 -11.64 -12.62 -6.84
N ILE A 297 -11.13 -11.38 -6.89
CA ILE A 297 -10.06 -10.92 -6.00
C ILE A 297 -10.46 -11.09 -4.52
N ASN A 298 -11.64 -10.61 -4.15
CA ASN A 298 -12.11 -10.65 -2.78
C ASN A 298 -12.32 -12.10 -2.29
N THR A 299 -12.87 -12.96 -3.14
CA THR A 299 -13.00 -14.40 -2.84
C THR A 299 -11.64 -15.07 -2.69
N CYS A 300 -10.67 -14.72 -3.56
CA CYS A 300 -9.33 -15.26 -3.47
C CYS A 300 -8.58 -14.83 -2.20
N PHE A 301 -8.89 -13.66 -1.61
CA PHE A 301 -8.37 -13.32 -0.28
C PHE A 301 -8.89 -14.26 0.80
N ALA A 302 -10.20 -14.55 0.81
CA ALA A 302 -10.76 -15.51 1.75
C ALA A 302 -10.13 -16.91 1.58
N LEU A 303 -10.06 -17.38 0.33
CA LEU A 303 -9.46 -18.68 0.01
C LEU A 303 -7.97 -18.72 0.36
N SER A 304 -7.21 -17.64 0.15
CA SER A 304 -5.79 -17.56 0.52
C SER A 304 -5.59 -17.73 2.02
N ALA A 305 -6.41 -17.08 2.84
CA ALA A 305 -6.34 -17.20 4.29
C ALA A 305 -6.64 -18.65 4.74
N LEU A 306 -7.65 -19.30 4.16
CA LEU A 306 -7.95 -20.72 4.42
C LEU A 306 -6.83 -21.64 3.91
N PHE A 307 -6.22 -21.33 2.78
CA PHE A 307 -5.11 -22.10 2.22
C PHE A 307 -3.86 -21.99 3.08
N ILE A 308 -3.57 -20.80 3.68
CA ILE A 308 -2.50 -20.60 4.67
C ILE A 308 -2.74 -21.49 5.90
N ILE A 309 -3.97 -21.54 6.42
CA ILE A 309 -4.33 -22.42 7.56
C ILE A 309 -4.13 -23.89 7.19
N TYR A 310 -4.64 -24.32 6.03
CA TYR A 310 -4.51 -25.69 5.55
C TYR A 310 -3.06 -26.11 5.34
N ALA A 311 -2.20 -25.19 4.90
CA ALA A 311 -0.79 -25.48 4.64
C ALA A 311 -0.05 -25.96 5.89
N GLY A 312 -0.40 -25.46 7.09
CA GLY A 312 0.23 -25.85 8.36
C GLY A 312 1.76 -25.79 8.27
N ASN A 313 2.43 -26.86 8.70
CA ASN A 313 3.89 -26.98 8.67
C ASN A 313 4.48 -27.41 7.31
N ASN A 314 3.68 -27.53 6.26
CA ASN A 314 4.20 -27.85 4.95
C ASN A 314 4.69 -26.57 4.25
N TRP A 315 6.01 -26.43 4.18
CA TRP A 315 6.67 -25.25 3.61
C TRP A 315 6.24 -24.94 2.17
N LEU A 316 6.19 -25.96 1.29
CA LEU A 316 5.86 -25.76 -0.11
C LEU A 316 4.41 -25.31 -0.25
N THR A 317 3.51 -25.95 0.47
CA THR A 317 2.07 -25.58 0.46
C THR A 317 1.87 -24.17 1.00
N LEU A 318 2.59 -23.79 2.08
CA LEU A 318 2.54 -22.44 2.63
C LEU A 318 3.07 -21.40 1.63
N LEU A 319 4.19 -21.70 0.96
CA LEU A 319 4.78 -20.84 -0.06
C LEU A 319 3.80 -20.62 -1.23
N LEU A 320 3.12 -21.68 -1.68
CA LEU A 320 2.11 -21.61 -2.71
C LEU A 320 0.89 -20.80 -2.27
N ALA A 321 0.43 -20.98 -1.02
CA ALA A 321 -0.70 -20.25 -0.47
C ALA A 321 -0.43 -18.73 -0.38
N VAL A 322 0.75 -18.33 0.08
CA VAL A 322 1.11 -16.90 0.15
C VAL A 322 1.41 -16.31 -1.23
N SER A 323 1.93 -17.11 -2.16
CA SER A 323 2.10 -16.67 -3.56
C SER A 323 0.75 -16.46 -4.25
N PHE A 324 -0.20 -17.35 -4.01
CA PHE A 324 -1.58 -17.18 -4.46
C PHE A 324 -2.20 -15.90 -3.91
N PHE A 325 -2.05 -15.64 -2.60
CA PHE A 325 -2.46 -14.38 -1.99
C PHE A 325 -1.82 -13.17 -2.69
N GLY A 326 -0.51 -13.20 -2.91
CA GLY A 326 0.27 -12.11 -3.50
C GLY A 326 -0.24 -11.68 -4.87
N ILE A 327 -0.62 -12.64 -5.74
CA ILE A 327 -1.18 -12.38 -7.07
C ILE A 327 -2.41 -11.45 -6.97
N PHE A 328 -3.34 -11.73 -6.07
CA PHE A 328 -4.56 -10.95 -5.93
C PHE A 328 -4.34 -9.67 -5.12
N TYR A 329 -3.44 -9.69 -4.16
CA TYR A 329 -3.12 -8.54 -3.30
C TYR A 329 -2.64 -7.32 -4.09
N ALA A 330 -1.69 -7.52 -5.01
CA ALA A 330 -1.14 -6.41 -5.79
C ALA A 330 -2.14 -5.83 -6.79
N ALA A 331 -3.11 -6.62 -7.27
CA ALA A 331 -4.14 -6.19 -8.20
C ALA A 331 -5.32 -5.47 -7.53
N ALA A 332 -5.55 -5.68 -6.24
CA ALA A 332 -6.75 -5.19 -5.55
C ALA A 332 -6.90 -3.67 -5.65
N TRP A 333 -5.88 -2.92 -5.27
CA TRP A 333 -5.94 -1.45 -5.24
C TRP A 333 -6.24 -0.82 -6.61
N PRO A 334 -5.52 -1.14 -7.70
CA PRO A 334 -5.83 -0.63 -9.03
C PRO A 334 -7.25 -0.96 -9.48
N MET A 335 -7.74 -2.14 -9.14
CA MET A 335 -9.08 -2.59 -9.52
C MET A 335 -10.19 -1.84 -8.79
N TYR A 336 -10.02 -1.53 -7.49
CA TYR A 336 -10.96 -0.67 -6.77
C TYR A 336 -10.95 0.75 -7.34
N ALA A 337 -9.77 1.28 -7.68
CA ALA A 337 -9.66 2.59 -8.31
C ALA A 337 -10.35 2.66 -9.69
N ALA A 338 -10.20 1.62 -10.51
CA ALA A 338 -10.87 1.52 -11.81
C ALA A 338 -12.41 1.46 -11.65
N THR A 339 -12.91 0.74 -10.64
CA THR A 339 -14.35 0.63 -10.36
C THR A 339 -14.97 2.00 -10.03
N ALA A 340 -14.25 2.89 -9.38
CA ALA A 340 -14.75 4.24 -9.11
C ALA A 340 -15.05 5.00 -10.41
N ALA A 341 -14.22 4.83 -11.43
CA ALA A 341 -14.40 5.47 -12.73
C ALA A 341 -15.56 4.86 -13.56
N ASP A 342 -15.83 3.56 -13.37
CA ASP A 342 -16.84 2.83 -14.14
C ASP A 342 -18.26 2.94 -13.54
N PHE A 343 -18.37 3.09 -12.22
CA PHE A 343 -19.66 3.06 -11.50
C PHE A 343 -20.13 4.43 -11.01
N PHE A 344 -19.30 5.45 -11.09
CA PHE A 344 -19.63 6.80 -10.63
C PHE A 344 -19.32 7.86 -11.71
N PRO A 345 -20.01 9.02 -11.70
CA PRO A 345 -19.70 10.10 -12.63
C PRO A 345 -18.21 10.49 -12.57
N ARG A 346 -17.60 10.74 -13.72
CA ARG A 346 -16.16 11.07 -13.82
C ARG A 346 -15.74 12.20 -12.88
N GLN A 347 -16.62 13.20 -12.70
CA GLN A 347 -16.39 14.33 -11.79
C GLN A 347 -16.37 13.92 -10.32
N ALA A 348 -17.04 12.81 -9.96
CA ALA A 348 -17.14 12.29 -8.59
C ALA A 348 -16.02 11.30 -8.21
N THR A 349 -15.30 10.74 -9.20
CA THR A 349 -14.36 9.65 -9.01
C THR A 349 -13.33 9.91 -7.89
N GLY A 350 -12.75 11.12 -7.85
CA GLY A 350 -11.80 11.50 -6.79
C GLY A 350 -12.42 11.52 -5.40
N SER A 351 -13.64 12.05 -5.26
CA SER A 351 -14.37 12.11 -4.00
C SER A 351 -14.78 10.72 -3.51
N VAL A 352 -15.22 9.86 -4.43
CA VAL A 352 -15.57 8.47 -4.16
C VAL A 352 -14.35 7.69 -3.67
N LEU A 353 -13.22 7.81 -4.37
CA LEU A 353 -11.96 7.17 -3.96
C LEU A 353 -11.48 7.67 -2.60
N GLY A 354 -11.57 8.99 -2.35
CA GLY A 354 -11.24 9.56 -1.05
C GLY A 354 -12.11 9.00 0.07
N PHE A 355 -13.41 8.88 -0.15
CA PHE A 355 -14.35 8.28 0.79
C PHE A 355 -14.01 6.79 1.06
N TRP A 356 -13.79 6.00 0.02
CA TRP A 356 -13.42 4.59 0.17
C TRP A 356 -12.08 4.40 0.87
N THR A 357 -11.13 5.31 0.67
CA THR A 357 -9.82 5.25 1.34
C THR A 357 -9.95 5.40 2.86
N ILE A 358 -10.97 6.10 3.37
CA ILE A 358 -11.26 6.15 4.82
C ILE A 358 -11.61 4.76 5.35
N PHE A 359 -12.51 4.05 4.66
CA PHE A 359 -12.90 2.68 5.04
C PHE A 359 -11.74 1.70 4.93
N TYR A 360 -10.96 1.81 3.87
CA TYR A 360 -9.71 1.07 3.72
C TYR A 360 -8.75 1.33 4.90
N GLY A 361 -8.57 2.59 5.28
CA GLY A 361 -7.75 2.98 6.42
C GLY A 361 -8.23 2.38 7.75
N ILE A 362 -9.54 2.32 7.98
CA ILE A 362 -10.11 1.64 9.16
C ILE A 362 -9.72 0.15 9.16
N GLY A 363 -9.84 -0.53 8.02
CA GLY A 363 -9.40 -1.92 7.87
C GLY A 363 -7.91 -2.11 8.18
N LEU A 364 -7.05 -1.20 7.66
CA LEU A 364 -5.60 -1.18 7.94
C LEU A 364 -5.27 -1.04 9.43
N ILE A 365 -6.01 -0.18 10.14
CA ILE A 365 -5.77 0.12 11.55
C ILE A 365 -6.22 -1.06 12.43
N LEU A 366 -7.38 -1.63 12.14
CA LEU A 366 -7.95 -2.70 12.94
C LEU A 366 -7.24 -4.04 12.76
N ALA A 367 -6.79 -4.35 11.55
CA ALA A 367 -6.24 -5.66 11.19
C ALA A 367 -5.06 -6.11 12.08
N PRO A 368 -3.98 -5.33 12.26
CA PRO A 368 -2.86 -5.79 13.04
C PRO A 368 -3.18 -5.94 14.54
N THR A 369 -3.92 -4.97 15.12
CA THR A 369 -4.26 -5.03 16.55
C THR A 369 -5.20 -6.18 16.86
N LEU A 370 -6.31 -6.34 16.11
CA LEU A 370 -7.26 -7.41 16.33
C LEU A 370 -6.68 -8.78 15.97
N GLY A 371 -5.91 -8.88 14.87
CA GLY A 371 -5.23 -10.11 14.50
C GLY A 371 -4.24 -10.57 15.58
N GLY A 372 -3.43 -9.66 16.12
CA GLY A 372 -2.52 -9.96 17.21
C GLY A 372 -3.25 -10.32 18.51
N TYR A 373 -4.32 -9.60 18.86
CA TYR A 373 -5.13 -9.88 20.05
C TYR A 373 -5.77 -11.28 20.01
N ILE A 374 -6.35 -11.66 18.88
CA ILE A 374 -6.91 -13.01 18.72
C ILE A 374 -5.83 -14.07 18.85
N ALA A 375 -4.65 -13.84 18.27
CA ALA A 375 -3.54 -14.77 18.37
C ALA A 375 -2.99 -14.88 19.80
N ASP A 376 -3.07 -13.81 20.63
CA ASP A 376 -2.69 -13.88 22.05
C ASP A 376 -3.73 -14.65 22.87
N VAL A 377 -5.04 -14.39 22.67
CA VAL A 377 -6.12 -15.04 23.42
C VAL A 377 -6.26 -16.53 23.08
N THR A 378 -6.09 -16.88 21.80
CA THR A 378 -6.27 -18.27 21.34
C THR A 378 -4.97 -19.08 21.34
N GLY A 379 -3.82 -18.44 21.54
CA GLY A 379 -2.51 -19.06 21.47
C GLY A 379 -1.99 -19.31 20.05
N THR A 380 -2.78 -19.07 19.00
CA THR A 380 -2.45 -19.39 17.60
C THR A 380 -2.93 -18.30 16.62
N PHE A 381 -2.19 -18.09 15.53
CA PHE A 381 -2.61 -17.22 14.43
C PHE A 381 -3.70 -17.84 13.52
N ILE A 382 -4.00 -19.12 13.66
CA ILE A 382 -5.03 -19.81 12.86
C ILE A 382 -6.37 -19.05 12.93
N TRP A 383 -6.79 -18.63 14.12
CA TRP A 383 -8.03 -17.90 14.30
C TRP A 383 -7.96 -16.46 13.72
N SER A 384 -6.78 -15.85 13.73
CA SER A 384 -6.57 -14.56 13.08
C SER A 384 -6.72 -14.68 11.55
N PHE A 385 -6.16 -15.72 10.95
CA PHE A 385 -6.32 -16.00 9.52
C PHE A 385 -7.75 -16.46 9.19
N PHE A 386 -8.41 -17.19 10.08
CA PHE A 386 -9.82 -17.55 9.90
C PHE A 386 -10.71 -16.30 9.89
N MET A 387 -10.47 -15.35 10.80
CA MET A 387 -11.14 -14.05 10.78
C MET A 387 -10.83 -13.25 9.50
N ALA A 388 -9.59 -13.32 8.99
CA ALA A 388 -9.22 -12.74 7.71
C ALA A 388 -10.00 -13.39 6.54
N ALA A 389 -10.23 -14.71 6.60
CA ALA A 389 -11.05 -15.42 5.62
C ALA A 389 -12.53 -14.95 5.67
N ILE A 390 -13.10 -14.84 6.87
CA ILE A 390 -14.46 -14.30 7.05
C ILE A 390 -14.53 -12.87 6.49
N ALA A 391 -13.57 -12.01 6.79
CA ALA A 391 -13.51 -10.65 6.26
C ALA A 391 -13.44 -10.64 4.73
N GLY A 392 -12.61 -11.47 4.12
CA GLY A 392 -12.58 -11.64 2.66
C GLY A 392 -13.92 -12.06 2.08
N GLY A 393 -14.62 -13.02 2.74
CA GLY A 393 -15.96 -13.44 2.39
C GLY A 393 -17.00 -12.32 2.49
N LEU A 394 -16.96 -11.53 3.57
CA LEU A 394 -17.82 -10.36 3.73
C LEU A 394 -17.52 -9.30 2.66
N GLY A 395 -16.25 -9.07 2.34
CA GLY A 395 -15.86 -8.20 1.24
C GLY A 395 -16.46 -8.66 -0.09
N THR A 396 -16.43 -9.96 -0.37
CA THR A 396 -17.07 -10.58 -1.54
C THR A 396 -18.59 -10.37 -1.52
N PHE A 397 -19.24 -10.64 -0.38
CA PHE A 397 -20.68 -10.48 -0.22
C PHE A 397 -21.13 -9.05 -0.50
N PHE A 398 -20.54 -8.05 0.13
CA PHE A 398 -20.92 -6.65 -0.08
C PHE A 398 -20.66 -6.22 -1.52
N PHE A 399 -19.55 -6.61 -2.12
CA PHE A 399 -19.24 -6.26 -3.50
C PHE A 399 -20.16 -6.94 -4.51
N SER A 400 -20.60 -8.16 -4.27
CA SER A 400 -21.53 -8.89 -5.14
C SER A 400 -22.89 -8.19 -5.30
N ARG A 401 -23.31 -7.46 -4.25
CA ARG A 401 -24.57 -6.67 -4.22
C ARG A 401 -24.50 -5.37 -5.01
N LEU A 402 -23.34 -5.01 -5.55
CA LEU A 402 -23.17 -3.82 -6.39
C LEU A 402 -24.07 -3.89 -7.62
N LYS A 403 -24.90 -2.88 -7.85
CA LYS A 403 -25.77 -2.78 -9.03
C LYS A 403 -25.06 -1.98 -10.11
N ARG A 404 -25.19 -2.39 -11.38
CA ARG A 404 -24.68 -1.58 -12.48
C ARG A 404 -25.49 -0.30 -12.62
N PRO A 405 -24.89 0.81 -13.08
CA PRO A 405 -25.64 1.99 -13.46
C PRO A 405 -26.70 1.61 -14.52
N GLY A 406 -27.98 1.84 -14.23
CA GLY A 406 -29.10 1.46 -15.10
C GLY A 406 -29.82 0.13 -14.74
N GLU A 407 -29.31 -0.70 -13.83
CA GLU A 407 -29.95 -1.95 -13.39
C GLU A 407 -30.87 -1.73 -12.14
N GLY A 408 -31.64 -0.68 -12.08
CA GLY A 408 -32.47 -0.40 -10.90
C GLY A 408 -33.60 0.61 -11.08
N GLU A 409 -33.87 1.00 -12.30
CA GLU A 409 -35.04 1.87 -12.64
C GLU A 409 -36.12 1.08 -13.42
N GLY A 410 -36.42 -0.12 -12.92
CA GLY A 410 -37.53 -0.94 -13.38
C GLY A 410 -38.44 -1.32 -12.22
#